data_c2cc01831dd74011a9f4eab50c2aeb8d
#
_entry.id   c2cc01831dd74011a9f4eab50c2aeb8d
#
_cell.length_a   1.000
_cell.length_b   1.000
_cell.length_c   1.000
_cell.angle_alpha   90.00
_cell.angle_beta   90.00
_cell.angle_gamma   90.00
#
_symmetry.space_group_name_H-M   'P 1'
#
loop_
_entity.id
_entity.type
_entity.pdbx_description
1 polymer ?
#
loop_
_entity_poly.entity_id
_entity_poly.type
_entity_poly.pdbx_seq_one_letter_code
_entity_poly.pdbx_strand_id
1 'polypeptide(L)'
;LKAYIGSAKTMFHDTENIVIRRNFKSKLDYLMQLTRVPLKHSPKMFRSMWDELDKTFTSQEAKVIFSLVAFFLGDTPFKTPAVYSLLNYTELEHDGYWNVKGGMYQITETIVEILKKRNVRFHYNTEITGVEISENKIQSFKDNNNKSWSADLYICNSDAASFRGKILKREKYTAKKLDDMKWTLAP
;
A
#
# COMPACT_ATOMS: atom_id res chain seq x y z
N LEU A 1 0.13 -24.20 -15.83
CA LEU A 1 1.02 -23.28 -15.11
C LEU A 1 1.82 -22.37 -16.05
N LYS A 2 2.64 -22.89 -16.97
CA LYS A 2 3.47 -22.06 -17.88
C LYS A 2 2.66 -21.01 -18.65
N ALA A 3 1.50 -21.37 -19.19
CA ALA A 3 0.61 -20.43 -19.88
C ALA A 3 0.07 -19.33 -18.96
N TYR A 4 -0.25 -19.66 -17.73
CA TYR A 4 -0.72 -18.70 -16.71
C TYR A 4 0.37 -17.69 -16.36
N ILE A 5 1.57 -18.15 -16.01
CA ILE A 5 2.70 -17.27 -15.70
C ILE A 5 3.12 -16.45 -16.94
N GLY A 6 3.13 -17.05 -18.15
CA GLY A 6 3.39 -16.32 -19.39
C GLY A 6 2.38 -15.22 -19.68
N SER A 7 1.09 -15.43 -19.36
CA SER A 7 0.06 -14.39 -19.44
C SER A 7 0.27 -13.27 -18.41
N ALA A 8 0.64 -13.64 -17.18
CA ALA A 8 0.97 -12.69 -16.12
C ALA A 8 2.21 -11.85 -16.47
N LYS A 9 3.26 -12.48 -17.03
CA LYS A 9 4.48 -11.84 -17.53
C LYS A 9 4.16 -10.80 -18.62
N THR A 10 3.39 -11.21 -19.63
CA THR A 10 3.00 -10.30 -20.72
C THR A 10 2.24 -9.09 -20.18
N MET A 11 1.31 -9.31 -19.26
CA MET A 11 0.55 -8.24 -18.65
C MET A 11 1.43 -7.30 -17.81
N PHE A 12 2.41 -7.84 -17.07
CA PHE A 12 3.37 -7.05 -16.31
C PHE A 12 4.15 -6.11 -17.24
N HIS A 13 4.78 -6.63 -18.29
CA HIS A 13 5.59 -5.82 -19.21
C HIS A 13 4.74 -4.82 -20.00
N ASP A 14 3.52 -5.18 -20.39
CA ASP A 14 2.60 -4.28 -21.10
C ASP A 14 2.11 -3.12 -20.19
N THR A 15 2.16 -3.27 -18.87
CA THR A 15 1.66 -2.26 -17.90
C THR A 15 2.76 -1.58 -17.08
N GLU A 16 3.96 -2.13 -17.03
CA GLU A 16 5.05 -1.69 -16.16
C GLU A 16 5.33 -0.19 -16.30
N ASN A 17 5.61 0.30 -17.50
CA ASN A 17 5.96 1.69 -17.74
C ASN A 17 4.73 2.61 -17.92
N ILE A 18 3.55 2.04 -18.14
CA ILE A 18 2.33 2.80 -18.37
C ILE A 18 1.63 3.10 -17.05
N VAL A 19 1.59 2.10 -16.15
CA VAL A 19 0.82 2.16 -14.90
C VAL A 19 1.69 1.95 -13.66
N ILE A 20 2.50 0.86 -13.62
CA ILE A 20 3.14 0.40 -12.38
C ILE A 20 4.23 1.36 -11.90
N ARG A 21 5.11 1.82 -12.80
CA ARG A 21 6.23 2.72 -12.48
C ARG A 21 5.92 4.19 -12.67
N ARG A 22 4.64 4.56 -12.81
CA ARG A 22 4.26 5.94 -13.14
C ARG A 22 3.51 6.60 -11.99
N ASN A 23 3.86 7.84 -11.70
CA ASN A 23 3.07 8.74 -10.86
C ASN A 23 2.10 9.55 -11.73
N PHE A 24 0.82 9.56 -11.36
CA PHE A 24 -0.23 10.28 -12.08
C PHE A 24 -0.49 11.64 -11.43
N LYS A 25 -0.50 12.69 -12.24
CA LYS A 25 -0.75 14.07 -11.78
C LYS A 25 -2.24 14.32 -11.49
N SER A 26 -3.13 13.60 -12.16
CA SER A 26 -4.58 13.73 -12.03
C SER A 26 -5.31 12.44 -12.42
N LYS A 27 -6.61 12.35 -12.09
CA LYS A 27 -7.48 11.26 -12.54
C LYS A 27 -7.57 11.20 -14.07
N LEU A 28 -7.57 12.35 -14.74
CA LEU A 28 -7.62 12.42 -16.20
C LEU A 28 -6.32 11.88 -16.83
N ASP A 29 -5.15 12.22 -16.28
CA ASP A 29 -3.87 11.66 -16.71
C ASP A 29 -3.87 10.13 -16.57
N TYR A 30 -4.35 9.60 -15.41
CA TYR A 30 -4.49 8.17 -15.21
C TYR A 30 -5.37 7.51 -16.27
N LEU A 31 -6.57 8.04 -16.54
CA LEU A 31 -7.47 7.52 -17.54
C LEU A 31 -6.87 7.55 -18.96
N MET A 32 -6.18 8.64 -19.33
CA MET A 32 -5.48 8.72 -20.62
C MET A 32 -4.37 7.69 -20.75
N GLN A 33 -3.64 7.40 -19.67
CA GLN A 33 -2.61 6.35 -19.72
C GLN A 33 -3.22 4.94 -19.83
N LEU A 34 -4.36 4.70 -19.19
CA LEU A 34 -5.05 3.42 -19.30
C LEU A 34 -5.44 3.06 -20.74
N THR A 35 -5.72 4.06 -21.59
CA THR A 35 -6.03 3.80 -23.02
C THR A 35 -4.85 3.24 -23.80
N ARG A 36 -3.62 3.34 -23.27
CA ARG A 36 -2.40 2.77 -23.87
C ARG A 36 -2.18 1.31 -23.48
N VAL A 37 -2.87 0.84 -22.43
CA VAL A 37 -2.81 -0.57 -22.03
C VAL A 37 -3.52 -1.41 -23.09
N PRO A 38 -2.89 -2.49 -23.60
CA PRO A 38 -3.52 -3.34 -24.60
C PRO A 38 -4.87 -3.88 -24.16
N LEU A 39 -5.89 -3.75 -25.01
CA LEU A 39 -7.26 -4.16 -24.72
C LEU A 39 -7.41 -5.65 -24.37
N LYS A 40 -6.46 -6.49 -24.78
CA LYS A 40 -6.43 -7.92 -24.41
C LYS A 40 -6.45 -8.16 -22.90
N HIS A 41 -6.03 -7.16 -22.08
CA HIS A 41 -6.02 -7.25 -20.62
C HIS A 41 -7.33 -6.76 -19.97
N SER A 42 -8.20 -6.08 -20.73
CA SER A 42 -9.43 -5.50 -20.18
C SER A 42 -10.36 -6.53 -19.51
N PRO A 43 -10.53 -7.77 -19.99
CA PRO A 43 -11.37 -8.74 -19.30
C PRO A 43 -10.90 -9.06 -17.88
N LYS A 44 -9.59 -8.97 -17.61
CA LYS A 44 -9.02 -9.22 -16.29
C LYS A 44 -9.26 -8.08 -15.29
N MET A 45 -9.63 -6.90 -15.75
CA MET A 45 -9.99 -5.78 -14.89
C MET A 45 -11.39 -5.94 -14.28
N PHE A 46 -12.29 -6.67 -14.98
CA PHE A 46 -13.69 -6.84 -14.59
C PHE A 46 -14.01 -8.23 -14.02
N ARG A 47 -13.08 -9.14 -14.09
CA ARG A 47 -13.19 -10.49 -13.54
C ARG A 47 -12.47 -10.58 -12.21
N SER A 48 -12.98 -11.41 -11.27
CA SER A 48 -12.26 -11.68 -10.04
C SER A 48 -11.02 -12.55 -10.30
N MET A 49 -10.05 -12.46 -9.39
CA MET A 49 -8.88 -13.34 -9.42
C MET A 49 -9.29 -14.81 -9.32
N TRP A 50 -10.28 -15.12 -8.46
CA TRP A 50 -10.74 -16.48 -8.32
C TRP A 50 -11.33 -17.04 -9.62
N ASP A 51 -12.16 -16.27 -10.33
CA ASP A 51 -12.73 -16.69 -11.62
C ASP A 51 -11.67 -16.94 -12.70
N GLU A 52 -10.58 -16.18 -12.67
CA GLU A 52 -9.44 -16.38 -13.57
C GLU A 52 -8.69 -17.67 -13.24
N LEU A 53 -8.47 -17.94 -11.95
CA LEU A 53 -7.81 -19.15 -11.47
C LEU A 53 -8.68 -20.39 -11.72
N ASP A 54 -9.99 -20.28 -11.53
CA ASP A 54 -10.94 -21.37 -11.76
C ASP A 54 -10.98 -21.81 -13.23
N LYS A 55 -10.84 -20.87 -14.16
CA LYS A 55 -10.70 -21.17 -15.60
C LYS A 55 -9.37 -21.77 -15.98
N THR A 56 -8.33 -21.52 -15.17
CA THR A 56 -6.95 -21.88 -15.51
C THR A 56 -6.51 -23.19 -14.88
N PHE A 57 -6.96 -23.46 -13.67
CA PHE A 57 -6.54 -24.62 -12.87
C PHE A 57 -7.72 -25.51 -12.50
N THR A 58 -7.53 -26.81 -12.61
CA THR A 58 -8.48 -27.81 -12.10
C THR A 58 -8.24 -28.15 -10.63
N SER A 59 -6.97 -28.10 -10.17
CA SER A 59 -6.59 -28.37 -8.79
C SER A 59 -6.99 -27.22 -7.87
N GLN A 60 -7.67 -27.56 -6.76
CA GLN A 60 -8.07 -26.58 -5.73
C GLN A 60 -6.85 -25.99 -5.02
N GLU A 61 -5.84 -26.82 -4.74
CA GLU A 61 -4.59 -26.40 -4.09
C GLU A 61 -3.87 -25.35 -4.95
N ALA A 62 -3.80 -25.57 -6.27
CA ALA A 62 -3.22 -24.59 -7.17
C ALA A 62 -3.98 -23.26 -7.15
N LYS A 63 -5.32 -23.29 -7.17
CA LYS A 63 -6.13 -22.07 -7.08
C LYS A 63 -5.85 -21.32 -5.78
N VAL A 64 -5.78 -22.02 -4.64
CA VAL A 64 -5.47 -21.41 -3.34
C VAL A 64 -4.07 -20.80 -3.35
N ILE A 65 -3.03 -21.53 -3.79
CA ILE A 65 -1.65 -21.03 -3.82
C ILE A 65 -1.55 -19.75 -4.67
N PHE A 66 -2.06 -19.76 -5.91
CA PHE A 66 -1.97 -18.59 -6.79
C PHE A 66 -2.93 -17.45 -6.41
N SER A 67 -3.88 -17.68 -5.50
CA SER A 67 -4.75 -16.63 -4.96
C SER A 67 -4.12 -15.87 -3.80
N LEU A 68 -3.02 -16.35 -3.21
CA LEU A 68 -2.39 -15.74 -2.04
C LEU A 68 -1.95 -14.28 -2.28
N VAL A 69 -1.65 -13.90 -3.51
CA VAL A 69 -1.32 -12.51 -3.85
C VAL A 69 -2.45 -11.51 -3.52
N ALA A 70 -3.69 -11.96 -3.42
CA ALA A 70 -4.80 -11.10 -3.00
C ALA A 70 -4.64 -10.58 -1.56
N PHE A 71 -3.94 -11.33 -0.68
CA PHE A 71 -3.66 -10.89 0.69
C PHE A 71 -2.80 -9.63 0.74
N PHE A 72 -1.83 -9.46 -0.17
CA PHE A 72 -1.02 -8.24 -0.23
C PHE A 72 -1.84 -6.99 -0.52
N LEU A 73 -3.00 -7.17 -1.12
CA LEU A 73 -3.94 -6.08 -1.43
C LEU A 73 -4.95 -5.84 -0.30
N GLY A 74 -4.94 -6.68 0.74
CA GLY A 74 -5.87 -6.58 1.86
C GLY A 74 -7.31 -6.97 1.49
N ASP A 75 -7.50 -7.83 0.49
CA ASP A 75 -8.84 -8.29 0.06
C ASP A 75 -8.85 -9.79 -0.24
N THR A 76 -10.03 -10.32 -0.50
CA THR A 76 -10.21 -11.72 -0.87
C THR A 76 -10.03 -11.92 -2.38
N PRO A 77 -9.62 -13.11 -2.85
CA PRO A 77 -9.47 -13.39 -4.28
C PRO A 77 -10.79 -13.31 -5.06
N PHE A 78 -11.92 -13.39 -4.37
CA PHE A 78 -13.27 -13.26 -4.96
C PHE A 78 -13.62 -11.81 -5.33
N LYS A 79 -13.00 -10.83 -4.69
CA LYS A 79 -13.20 -9.39 -4.94
C LYS A 79 -12.02 -8.74 -5.66
N THR A 80 -10.82 -9.28 -5.47
CA THR A 80 -9.61 -8.78 -6.12
C THR A 80 -9.70 -8.96 -7.63
N PRO A 81 -9.50 -7.91 -8.44
CA PRO A 81 -9.47 -8.02 -9.89
C PRO A 81 -8.38 -8.95 -10.41
N ALA A 82 -8.68 -9.75 -11.43
CA ALA A 82 -7.75 -10.71 -12.01
C ALA A 82 -6.47 -10.07 -12.61
N VAL A 83 -6.47 -8.76 -12.87
CA VAL A 83 -5.26 -8.04 -13.32
C VAL A 83 -4.11 -8.20 -12.34
N TYR A 84 -4.38 -8.34 -11.05
CA TYR A 84 -3.35 -8.53 -10.02
C TYR A 84 -2.67 -9.90 -10.07
N SER A 85 -3.13 -10.82 -10.94
CA SER A 85 -2.39 -12.06 -11.24
C SER A 85 -0.97 -11.81 -11.80
N LEU A 86 -0.70 -10.59 -12.29
CA LEU A 86 0.66 -10.18 -12.68
C LEU A 86 1.66 -10.29 -11.53
N LEU A 87 1.22 -10.16 -10.27
CA LEU A 87 2.08 -10.33 -9.09
C LEU A 87 2.63 -11.75 -8.97
N ASN A 88 1.89 -12.76 -9.41
CA ASN A 88 2.43 -14.14 -9.43
C ASN A 88 3.66 -14.27 -10.35
N TYR A 89 3.73 -13.48 -11.44
CA TYR A 89 4.92 -13.44 -12.26
C TYR A 89 6.09 -12.77 -11.53
N THR A 90 5.85 -11.64 -10.86
CA THR A 90 6.91 -10.94 -10.14
C THR A 90 7.48 -11.77 -9.00
N GLU A 91 6.64 -12.51 -8.31
CA GLU A 91 7.03 -13.35 -7.18
C GLU A 91 7.77 -14.62 -7.61
N LEU A 92 7.35 -15.26 -8.69
CA LEU A 92 7.84 -16.59 -9.05
C LEU A 92 8.94 -16.59 -10.13
N GLU A 93 9.00 -15.59 -10.99
CA GLU A 93 9.92 -15.57 -12.13
C GLU A 93 10.76 -14.30 -12.23
N HIS A 94 10.23 -13.12 -11.88
CA HIS A 94 10.92 -11.85 -12.06
C HIS A 94 11.84 -11.49 -10.88
N ASP A 95 11.26 -11.20 -9.72
CA ASP A 95 12.02 -10.74 -8.54
C ASP A 95 12.25 -11.86 -7.50
N GLY A 96 11.31 -12.80 -7.41
CA GLY A 96 11.33 -13.87 -6.43
C GLY A 96 10.99 -13.42 -5.02
N TYR A 97 11.05 -14.38 -4.10
CA TYR A 97 10.91 -14.14 -2.66
C TYR A 97 12.27 -14.02 -1.99
N TRP A 98 12.44 -13.00 -1.20
CA TRP A 98 13.65 -12.77 -0.44
C TRP A 98 13.37 -12.86 1.05
N ASN A 99 14.26 -13.52 1.77
CA ASN A 99 14.22 -13.56 3.22
C ASN A 99 15.42 -12.82 3.81
N VAL A 100 15.20 -12.10 4.90
CA VAL A 100 16.24 -11.33 5.57
C VAL A 100 16.93 -12.21 6.61
N LYS A 101 18.23 -12.39 6.47
CA LYS A 101 19.03 -13.12 7.48
C LYS A 101 18.91 -12.42 8.83
N GLY A 102 18.48 -13.15 9.86
CA GLY A 102 18.21 -12.61 11.19
C GLY A 102 16.80 -12.07 11.39
N GLY A 103 15.91 -12.21 10.38
CA GLY A 103 14.50 -11.81 10.44
C GLY A 103 14.24 -10.40 9.90
N MET A 104 12.98 -10.12 9.63
CA MET A 104 12.55 -8.85 8.98
C MET A 104 12.91 -7.60 9.80
N TYR A 105 12.99 -7.71 11.13
CA TYR A 105 13.32 -6.58 11.99
C TYR A 105 14.73 -6.02 11.73
N GLN A 106 15.65 -6.83 11.18
CA GLN A 106 16.99 -6.38 10.78
C GLN A 106 16.97 -5.23 9.76
N ILE A 107 15.94 -5.15 8.93
CA ILE A 107 15.76 -4.02 8.01
C ILE A 107 15.55 -2.73 8.82
N THR A 108 14.68 -2.78 9.82
CA THR A 108 14.39 -1.62 10.69
C THR A 108 15.64 -1.19 11.46
N GLU A 109 16.36 -2.13 12.05
CA GLU A 109 17.60 -1.85 12.79
C GLU A 109 18.66 -1.20 11.89
N THR A 110 18.87 -1.75 10.69
CA THR A 110 19.81 -1.19 9.72
C THR A 110 19.45 0.24 9.30
N ILE A 111 18.17 0.49 9.04
CA ILE A 111 17.68 1.84 8.69
C ILE A 111 17.91 2.81 9.86
N VAL A 112 17.60 2.40 11.09
CA VAL A 112 17.81 3.22 12.30
C VAL A 112 19.29 3.56 12.47
N GLU A 113 20.20 2.60 12.28
CA GLU A 113 21.65 2.84 12.34
C GLU A 113 22.11 3.87 11.29
N ILE A 114 21.64 3.73 10.04
CA ILE A 114 21.96 4.69 8.97
C ILE A 114 21.46 6.08 9.34
N LEU A 115 20.27 6.20 9.87
CA LEU A 115 19.67 7.48 10.27
C LEU A 115 20.41 8.11 11.45
N LYS A 116 20.83 7.32 12.45
CA LYS A 116 21.67 7.80 13.56
C LYS A 116 23.02 8.36 13.06
N LYS A 117 23.66 7.69 12.09
CA LYS A 117 24.89 8.19 11.45
C LYS A 117 24.67 9.51 10.70
N ARG A 118 23.42 9.83 10.32
CA ARG A 118 23.00 11.10 9.70
C ARG A 118 22.47 12.12 10.71
N ASN A 119 22.74 11.92 12.00
CA ASN A 119 22.30 12.79 13.10
C ASN A 119 20.79 12.91 13.27
N VAL A 120 20.01 11.93 12.81
CA VAL A 120 18.57 11.87 13.09
C VAL A 120 18.38 11.47 14.55
N ARG A 121 17.57 12.25 15.27
CA ARG A 121 17.21 11.97 16.66
C ARG A 121 15.91 11.18 16.72
N PHE A 122 15.89 10.14 17.52
CA PHE A 122 14.73 9.31 17.77
C PHE A 122 14.19 9.58 19.18
N HIS A 123 12.91 9.83 19.28
CA HIS A 123 12.21 10.02 20.54
C HIS A 123 11.18 8.90 20.69
N TYR A 124 11.53 7.88 21.47
CA TYR A 124 10.65 6.75 21.79
C TYR A 124 9.75 7.09 22.99
N ASN A 125 8.65 6.33 23.15
CA ASN A 125 7.68 6.53 24.22
C ASN A 125 7.13 7.98 24.29
N THR A 126 7.05 8.62 23.12
CA THR A 126 6.63 10.02 22.96
C THR A 126 5.38 10.05 22.11
N GLU A 127 4.22 10.12 22.73
CA GLU A 127 2.94 10.22 22.05
C GLU A 127 2.61 11.66 21.74
N ILE A 128 2.27 11.95 20.50
CA ILE A 128 1.75 13.27 20.11
C ILE A 128 0.27 13.34 20.46
N THR A 129 -0.09 14.22 21.38
CA THR A 129 -1.44 14.36 21.91
C THR A 129 -2.17 15.61 21.44
N GLY A 130 -1.45 16.59 20.92
CA GLY A 130 -2.04 17.85 20.49
C GLY A 130 -1.26 18.57 19.40
N VAL A 131 -1.88 19.62 18.88
CA VAL A 131 -1.31 20.49 17.83
C VAL A 131 -1.71 21.93 18.09
N GLU A 132 -0.77 22.83 17.89
CA GLU A 132 -1.01 24.28 17.87
C GLU A 132 -1.08 24.76 16.43
N ILE A 133 -2.19 25.41 16.07
CA ILE A 133 -2.43 25.92 14.73
C ILE A 133 -2.66 27.42 14.82
N SER A 134 -1.93 28.19 14.03
CA SER A 134 -2.15 29.61 13.81
C SER A 134 -2.12 29.91 12.33
N GLU A 135 -2.99 30.80 11.86
CA GLU A 135 -3.10 31.19 10.45
C GLU A 135 -3.19 30.01 9.48
N ASN A 136 -3.92 28.96 9.88
CA ASN A 136 -4.08 27.72 9.11
C ASN A 136 -2.77 26.93 8.87
N LYS A 137 -1.72 27.21 9.67
CA LYS A 137 -0.43 26.51 9.65
C LYS A 137 -0.17 25.86 11.00
N ILE A 138 0.45 24.69 10.98
CA ILE A 138 0.90 24.00 12.20
C ILE A 138 2.13 24.75 12.71
N GLN A 139 2.07 25.23 13.96
CA GLN A 139 3.15 25.88 14.66
C GLN A 139 4.00 24.89 15.46
N SER A 140 3.33 24.00 16.18
CA SER A 140 3.98 22.98 16.98
C SER A 140 3.06 21.79 17.23
N PHE A 141 3.67 20.67 17.62
CA PHE A 141 2.97 19.52 18.20
C PHE A 141 3.27 19.45 19.69
N LYS A 142 2.29 18.98 20.49
CA LYS A 142 2.47 18.69 21.90
C LYS A 142 2.51 17.18 22.13
N ASP A 143 3.42 16.74 22.98
CA ASP A 143 3.49 15.35 23.40
C ASP A 143 2.73 15.09 24.73
N ASN A 144 2.71 13.84 25.16
CA ASN A 144 2.10 13.39 26.40
C ASN A 144 2.74 13.98 27.67
N ASN A 145 3.90 14.62 27.57
CA ASN A 145 4.56 15.35 28.65
C ASN A 145 4.36 16.87 28.53
N ASN A 146 3.44 17.33 27.68
CA ASN A 146 3.19 18.74 27.36
C ASN A 146 4.40 19.47 26.77
N LYS A 147 5.40 18.76 26.27
CA LYS A 147 6.52 19.37 25.55
C LYS A 147 6.08 19.74 24.14
N SER A 148 6.44 20.98 23.72
CA SER A 148 6.21 21.45 22.36
C SER A 148 7.37 21.07 21.43
N TRP A 149 7.01 20.63 20.23
CA TRP A 149 7.91 20.25 19.16
C TRP A 149 7.62 21.12 17.94
N SER A 150 8.60 21.90 17.52
CA SER A 150 8.52 22.76 16.33
C SER A 150 9.53 22.32 15.28
N ALA A 151 9.18 22.48 14.00
CA ALA A 151 10.03 22.18 12.85
C ALA A 151 9.57 22.98 11.61
N ASP A 152 10.43 23.09 10.63
CA ASP A 152 10.13 23.74 9.35
C ASP A 152 9.19 22.88 8.49
N LEU A 153 9.27 21.54 8.64
CA LEU A 153 8.45 20.56 7.93
C LEU A 153 8.00 19.45 8.88
N TYR A 154 6.72 19.10 8.78
CA TYR A 154 6.13 18.00 9.52
C TYR A 154 5.71 16.87 8.56
N ILE A 155 6.19 15.66 8.79
CA ILE A 155 5.79 14.46 8.05
C ILE A 155 5.06 13.54 9.02
N CYS A 156 3.76 13.32 8.78
CA CYS A 156 2.94 12.43 9.58
C CYS A 156 2.82 11.08 8.87
N ASN A 157 3.36 10.03 9.47
CA ASN A 157 3.25 8.65 9.01
C ASN A 157 2.40 7.77 9.94
N SER A 158 1.53 8.39 10.74
CA SER A 158 0.51 7.68 11.51
C SER A 158 -0.74 7.41 10.65
N ASP A 159 -1.68 6.61 11.18
CA ASP A 159 -2.99 6.43 10.53
C ASP A 159 -3.67 7.77 10.28
N ALA A 160 -3.96 8.03 9.00
CA ALA A 160 -4.44 9.34 8.55
C ALA A 160 -5.80 9.72 9.13
N ALA A 161 -6.70 8.74 9.29
CA ALA A 161 -8.04 8.99 9.83
C ALA A 161 -7.96 9.29 11.32
N SER A 162 -7.19 8.51 12.07
CA SER A 162 -6.96 8.72 13.50
C SER A 162 -6.26 10.06 13.76
N PHE A 163 -5.21 10.38 13.04
CA PHE A 163 -4.49 11.64 13.18
C PHE A 163 -5.40 12.86 12.92
N ARG A 164 -6.15 12.84 11.81
CA ARG A 164 -7.05 13.93 11.45
C ARG A 164 -8.23 14.07 12.41
N GLY A 165 -8.74 12.96 12.93
CA GLY A 165 -9.85 12.98 13.91
C GLY A 165 -9.41 13.34 15.31
N LYS A 166 -8.36 12.67 15.84
CA LYS A 166 -7.95 12.81 17.24
C LYS A 166 -7.05 14.04 17.47
N ILE A 167 -6.05 14.24 16.62
CA ILE A 167 -5.04 15.29 16.81
C ILE A 167 -5.48 16.61 16.18
N LEU A 168 -5.84 16.60 14.90
CA LEU A 168 -6.28 17.82 14.20
C LEU A 168 -7.73 18.21 14.49
N LYS A 169 -8.50 17.32 15.14
CA LYS A 169 -9.92 17.53 15.52
C LYS A 169 -10.79 18.06 14.37
N ARG A 170 -10.51 17.62 13.14
CA ARG A 170 -11.29 18.03 11.98
C ARG A 170 -12.63 17.30 11.98
N GLU A 171 -13.75 18.03 11.87
CA GLU A 171 -15.12 17.47 11.89
C GLU A 171 -15.32 16.31 10.92
N LYS A 172 -14.72 16.39 9.73
CA LYS A 172 -14.76 15.34 8.72
C LYS A 172 -14.24 13.98 9.21
N TYR A 173 -13.42 13.97 10.26
CA TYR A 173 -12.77 12.80 10.82
C TYR A 173 -13.04 12.66 12.32
N THR A 174 -14.24 13.06 12.77
CA THR A 174 -14.69 12.82 14.15
C THR A 174 -14.84 11.33 14.43
N ALA A 175 -14.81 10.94 15.70
CA ALA A 175 -14.93 9.55 16.12
C ALA A 175 -16.12 8.84 15.45
N LYS A 176 -17.32 9.46 15.44
CA LYS A 176 -18.51 8.90 14.78
C LYS A 176 -18.28 8.60 13.30
N LYS A 177 -17.63 9.49 12.56
CA LYS A 177 -17.33 9.27 11.13
C LYS A 177 -16.26 8.22 10.93
N LEU A 178 -15.32 8.07 11.85
CA LEU A 178 -14.32 7.00 11.82
C LEU A 178 -14.97 5.64 12.09
N ASP A 179 -15.92 5.57 13.01
CA ASP A 179 -16.66 4.34 13.33
C ASP A 179 -17.55 3.89 12.17
N ASP A 180 -18.08 4.84 11.39
CA ASP A 180 -18.88 4.55 10.18
C ASP A 180 -18.03 4.12 8.96
N MET A 181 -16.70 4.21 9.03
CA MET A 181 -15.82 3.77 7.95
C MET A 181 -15.78 2.25 7.87
N LYS A 182 -15.84 1.73 6.64
CA LYS A 182 -15.59 0.30 6.40
C LYS A 182 -14.08 0.07 6.45
N TRP A 183 -13.65 -0.65 7.48
CA TRP A 183 -12.25 -1.04 7.67
C TRP A 183 -12.00 -2.42 7.05
N THR A 184 -10.85 -2.57 6.44
CA THR A 184 -10.34 -3.87 6.00
C THR A 184 -9.08 -4.17 6.82
N LEU A 185 -8.95 -5.40 7.28
CA LEU A 185 -7.69 -5.83 7.92
C LEU A 185 -6.60 -5.82 6.86
N ALA A 186 -5.50 -5.14 7.14
CA ALA A 186 -4.27 -5.31 6.38
C ALA A 186 -3.64 -6.66 6.75
N PRO A 187 -3.04 -7.38 5.80
CA PRO A 187 -2.32 -8.61 6.06
C PRO A 187 -1.06 -8.39 6.90
#